data_6ef2e71881f13aaee2b4bfaad55d3537
#
_entry.id   6ef2e71881f13aaee2b4bfaad55d3537
#
_cell.length_a   1.000
_cell.length_b   1.000
_cell.length_c   1.000
_cell.angle_alpha   90.00
_cell.angle_beta   90.00
_cell.angle_gamma   90.00
#
_symmetry.space_group_name_H-M   'P 1'
#
loop_
_entity.id
_entity.type
_entity.pdbx_description
1 polymer ?
#
loop_
_entity_poly.entity_id
_entity_poly.type
_entity_poly.pdbx_seq_one_letter_code
_entity_poly.pdbx_strand_id
1 'polypeptide(L)'
;MKVGIIGYGEIGSSIAKVYSEFSQFEVLVVDPYMGYDDDLTGVDLLNICIPFIDNFISVVDEYIEKVKPRLTVIHSTVAPGTTEKINGRVCHSPMRGLHPNLDLGMKTFLKYIGSEDYDAAVEYQAHLLGMNIESHICKNTKTTEYSKLLDTTYYGVCIAFHADVAKLCEDEKLDFDEVMTLYNNTYNDGYKKLGKDNVVRPVLYPTKKIGGHCVVPNAKILKDYLNTKTVQSILEYE
;
A
#
# COMPACT_ATOMS: atom_id res chain seq x y z
N MET A 1 -19.07 2.47 18.00
CA MET A 1 -18.85 3.05 16.66
C MET A 1 -18.94 1.92 15.65
N LYS A 2 -19.74 2.11 14.58
CA LYS A 2 -19.85 1.14 13.49
C LYS A 2 -18.81 1.40 12.41
N VAL A 3 -18.08 0.36 12.03
CA VAL A 3 -17.03 0.42 11.01
C VAL A 3 -17.41 -0.52 9.88
N GLY A 4 -17.64 0.03 8.69
CA GLY A 4 -17.92 -0.72 7.47
C GLY A 4 -16.65 -1.03 6.70
N ILE A 5 -16.58 -2.19 6.07
CA ILE A 5 -15.48 -2.60 5.20
C ILE A 5 -16.06 -3.12 3.89
N ILE A 6 -15.67 -2.50 2.78
CA ILE A 6 -16.03 -2.94 1.43
C ILE A 6 -14.81 -3.64 0.81
N GLY A 7 -14.98 -4.93 0.51
CA GLY A 7 -13.91 -5.83 0.07
C GLY A 7 -13.22 -6.52 1.25
N TYR A 8 -13.23 -7.86 1.27
CA TYR A 8 -12.68 -8.69 2.36
C TYR A 8 -11.49 -9.55 1.94
N GLY A 9 -10.76 -9.08 0.93
CA GLY A 9 -9.46 -9.64 0.55
C GLY A 9 -8.39 -9.40 1.63
N GLU A 10 -7.11 -9.52 1.29
CA GLU A 10 -6.00 -9.39 2.26
C GLU A 10 -6.01 -8.05 3.03
N ILE A 11 -6.34 -6.95 2.37
CA ILE A 11 -6.41 -5.62 3.03
C ILE A 11 -7.61 -5.56 3.97
N GLY A 12 -8.80 -5.85 3.47
CA GLY A 12 -10.04 -5.71 4.25
C GLY A 12 -10.08 -6.66 5.45
N SER A 13 -9.67 -7.91 5.29
CA SER A 13 -9.59 -8.87 6.39
C SER A 13 -8.56 -8.46 7.47
N SER A 14 -7.43 -7.89 7.05
CA SER A 14 -6.42 -7.37 7.97
C SER A 14 -6.93 -6.16 8.75
N ILE A 15 -7.67 -5.25 8.11
CA ILE A 15 -8.30 -4.11 8.76
C ILE A 15 -9.38 -4.59 9.74
N ALA A 16 -10.24 -5.51 9.33
CA ALA A 16 -11.25 -6.11 10.21
C ALA A 16 -10.64 -6.73 11.47
N LYS A 17 -9.52 -7.46 11.29
CA LYS A 17 -8.78 -8.06 12.40
C LYS A 17 -8.28 -7.00 13.39
N VAL A 18 -7.69 -5.90 12.90
CA VAL A 18 -7.22 -4.81 13.76
C VAL A 18 -8.39 -4.18 14.54
N TYR A 19 -9.51 -3.87 13.88
CA TYR A 19 -10.68 -3.31 14.56
C TYR A 19 -11.27 -4.26 15.59
N SER A 20 -11.28 -5.57 15.31
CA SER A 20 -11.83 -6.59 16.20
C SER A 20 -11.04 -6.76 17.52
N GLU A 21 -9.82 -6.22 17.61
CA GLU A 21 -9.06 -6.17 18.86
C GLU A 21 -9.63 -5.16 19.87
N PHE A 22 -10.55 -4.28 19.45
CA PHE A 22 -11.10 -3.19 20.25
C PHE A 22 -12.61 -3.32 20.39
N SER A 23 -13.09 -3.53 21.61
CA SER A 23 -14.50 -3.78 21.92
C SER A 23 -15.47 -2.63 21.60
N GLN A 24 -14.94 -1.40 21.40
CA GLN A 24 -15.74 -0.22 21.04
C GLN A 24 -16.16 -0.19 19.57
N PHE A 25 -15.66 -1.10 18.74
CA PHE A 25 -15.99 -1.15 17.31
C PHE A 25 -16.90 -2.35 17.00
N GLU A 26 -17.95 -2.08 16.24
CA GLU A 26 -18.77 -3.07 15.56
C GLU A 26 -18.33 -3.11 14.10
N VAL A 27 -17.77 -4.22 13.65
CA VAL A 27 -17.21 -4.38 12.30
C VAL A 27 -18.26 -5.06 11.43
N LEU A 28 -18.60 -4.40 10.31
CA LEU A 28 -19.56 -4.85 9.31
C LEU A 28 -18.85 -4.97 7.97
N VAL A 29 -19.09 -6.06 7.23
CA VAL A 29 -18.34 -6.41 6.04
C VAL A 29 -19.28 -6.64 4.86
N VAL A 30 -18.93 -6.07 3.72
CA VAL A 30 -19.56 -6.38 2.43
C VAL A 30 -18.49 -6.80 1.42
N ASP A 31 -18.58 -8.03 0.97
CA ASP A 31 -17.84 -8.60 -0.14
C ASP A 31 -18.67 -9.72 -0.78
N PRO A 32 -19.45 -9.41 -1.84
CA PRO A 32 -20.33 -10.40 -2.47
C PRO A 32 -19.58 -11.61 -3.03
N TYR A 33 -18.33 -11.45 -3.45
CA TYR A 33 -17.51 -12.55 -3.99
C TYR A 33 -17.09 -13.54 -2.90
N MET A 34 -16.98 -13.08 -1.65
CA MET A 34 -16.62 -13.90 -0.50
C MET A 34 -17.82 -14.25 0.37
N GLY A 35 -19.04 -13.82 -0.02
CA GLY A 35 -20.31 -14.16 0.67
C GLY A 35 -20.58 -13.30 1.91
N TYR A 36 -19.97 -12.12 2.04
CA TYR A 36 -20.26 -11.15 3.10
C TYR A 36 -21.25 -10.10 2.60
N ASP A 37 -22.35 -9.90 3.30
CA ASP A 37 -23.42 -8.94 2.94
C ASP A 37 -24.08 -8.37 4.22
N ASP A 38 -23.28 -7.78 5.11
CA ASP A 38 -23.79 -7.14 6.31
C ASP A 38 -24.55 -5.85 5.99
N ASP A 39 -25.55 -5.52 6.84
CA ASP A 39 -26.25 -4.25 6.74
C ASP A 39 -25.39 -3.09 7.24
N LEU A 40 -24.98 -2.23 6.34
CA LEU A 40 -24.13 -1.06 6.65
C LEU A 40 -24.91 0.16 7.17
N THR A 41 -26.18 0.01 7.55
CA THR A 41 -26.98 1.13 8.08
C THR A 41 -26.35 1.69 9.36
N GLY A 42 -26.09 3.01 9.35
CA GLY A 42 -25.50 3.74 10.47
C GLY A 42 -24.01 3.50 10.68
N VAL A 43 -23.28 3.07 9.63
CA VAL A 43 -21.82 3.04 9.65
C VAL A 43 -21.26 4.47 9.74
N ASP A 44 -20.37 4.67 10.71
CA ASP A 44 -19.68 5.94 10.92
C ASP A 44 -18.45 6.10 10.00
N LEU A 45 -17.65 5.04 9.92
CA LEU A 45 -16.42 4.98 9.15
C LEU A 45 -16.49 3.87 8.10
N LEU A 46 -16.36 4.21 6.84
CA LEU A 46 -16.37 3.28 5.72
C LEU A 46 -14.96 3.06 5.17
N ASN A 47 -14.46 1.83 5.22
CA ASN A 47 -13.15 1.45 4.68
C ASN A 47 -13.32 0.78 3.32
N ILE A 48 -12.66 1.30 2.29
CA ILE A 48 -12.69 0.77 0.93
C ILE A 48 -11.41 -0.02 0.67
N CYS A 49 -11.57 -1.31 0.38
CA CYS A 49 -10.50 -2.29 0.23
C CYS A 49 -10.65 -3.13 -1.05
N ILE A 50 -11.37 -2.63 -2.05
CA ILE A 50 -11.59 -3.29 -3.33
C ILE A 50 -10.42 -3.04 -4.29
N PRO A 51 -10.20 -3.91 -5.30
CA PRO A 51 -9.22 -3.67 -6.36
C PRO A 51 -9.51 -2.39 -7.14
N PHE A 52 -8.44 -1.70 -7.59
CA PHE A 52 -8.58 -0.57 -8.50
C PHE A 52 -8.96 -1.06 -9.90
N ILE A 53 -10.14 -0.65 -10.35
CA ILE A 53 -10.76 -1.04 -11.63
C ILE A 53 -11.27 0.22 -12.34
N ASP A 54 -11.62 0.12 -13.61
CA ASP A 54 -12.01 1.27 -14.44
C ASP A 54 -13.19 2.09 -13.86
N ASN A 55 -14.16 1.42 -13.22
CA ASN A 55 -15.30 2.06 -12.60
C ASN A 55 -15.16 2.23 -11.07
N PHE A 56 -13.92 2.23 -10.53
CA PHE A 56 -13.65 2.31 -9.09
C PHE A 56 -14.37 3.48 -8.42
N ILE A 57 -14.29 4.69 -9.02
CA ILE A 57 -14.90 5.90 -8.46
C ILE A 57 -16.41 5.74 -8.34
N SER A 58 -17.09 5.30 -9.41
CA SER A 58 -18.55 5.15 -9.39
C SER A 58 -19.01 4.08 -8.38
N VAL A 59 -18.27 2.98 -8.25
CA VAL A 59 -18.56 1.94 -7.25
C VAL A 59 -18.43 2.49 -5.83
N VAL A 60 -17.38 3.26 -5.56
CA VAL A 60 -17.18 3.86 -4.23
C VAL A 60 -18.26 4.91 -3.95
N ASP A 61 -18.58 5.77 -4.91
CA ASP A 61 -19.64 6.77 -4.78
C ASP A 61 -21.01 6.14 -4.52
N GLU A 62 -21.35 5.01 -5.17
CA GLU A 62 -22.58 4.25 -4.90
C GLU A 62 -22.64 3.75 -3.45
N TYR A 63 -21.54 3.24 -2.91
CA TYR A 63 -21.47 2.86 -1.50
C TYR A 63 -21.62 4.06 -0.56
N ILE A 64 -20.95 5.17 -0.85
CA ILE A 64 -21.06 6.40 -0.05
C ILE A 64 -22.51 6.94 -0.05
N GLU A 65 -23.16 6.97 -1.20
CA GLU A 65 -24.54 7.44 -1.32
C GLU A 65 -25.52 6.52 -0.55
N LYS A 66 -25.32 5.21 -0.62
CA LYS A 66 -26.15 4.22 0.06
C LYS A 66 -25.94 4.24 1.58
N VAL A 67 -24.69 4.29 2.04
CA VAL A 67 -24.31 4.16 3.44
C VAL A 67 -24.36 5.48 4.19
N LYS A 68 -24.00 6.58 3.52
CA LYS A 68 -23.87 7.95 4.05
C LYS A 68 -22.96 7.99 5.28
N PRO A 69 -21.74 7.44 5.20
CA PRO A 69 -20.82 7.42 6.32
C PRO A 69 -20.37 8.83 6.68
N ARG A 70 -19.96 9.04 7.92
CA ARG A 70 -19.37 10.30 8.36
C ARG A 70 -18.00 10.53 7.72
N LEU A 71 -17.25 9.45 7.48
CA LEU A 71 -15.92 9.46 6.87
C LEU A 71 -15.70 8.19 6.04
N THR A 72 -15.11 8.34 4.86
CA THR A 72 -14.65 7.22 4.02
C THR A 72 -13.13 7.19 3.94
N VAL A 73 -12.53 6.01 4.02
CA VAL A 73 -11.07 5.81 3.88
C VAL A 73 -10.78 4.81 2.78
N ILE A 74 -10.01 5.24 1.78
CA ILE A 74 -9.55 4.41 0.68
C ILE A 74 -8.22 3.77 1.07
N HIS A 75 -8.18 2.45 1.21
CA HIS A 75 -6.98 1.68 1.49
C HIS A 75 -6.38 1.03 0.25
N SER A 76 -7.15 0.98 -0.81
CA SER A 76 -6.76 0.45 -2.11
C SER A 76 -5.60 1.26 -2.70
N THR A 77 -4.70 0.59 -3.41
CA THR A 77 -3.74 1.28 -4.28
C THR A 77 -4.46 1.74 -5.53
N VAL A 78 -4.46 3.03 -5.78
CA VAL A 78 -5.19 3.66 -6.88
C VAL A 78 -4.29 4.54 -7.74
N ALA A 79 -4.74 4.89 -8.93
CA ALA A 79 -4.06 5.84 -9.79
C ALA A 79 -4.05 7.25 -9.18
N PRO A 80 -2.97 8.04 -9.37
CA PRO A 80 -2.92 9.41 -8.87
C PRO A 80 -4.07 10.28 -9.38
N GLY A 81 -4.72 10.99 -8.44
CA GLY A 81 -5.89 11.81 -8.73
C GLY A 81 -7.21 11.03 -8.77
N THR A 82 -7.25 9.83 -8.21
CA THR A 82 -8.48 9.04 -8.08
C THR A 82 -9.30 9.53 -6.89
N THR A 83 -8.71 9.60 -5.70
CA THR A 83 -9.44 9.88 -4.46
C THR A 83 -10.03 11.28 -4.43
N GLU A 84 -9.38 12.29 -5.02
CA GLU A 84 -9.90 13.66 -5.11
C GLU A 84 -11.21 13.79 -5.93
N LYS A 85 -11.57 12.77 -6.70
CA LYS A 85 -12.79 12.72 -7.53
C LYS A 85 -13.94 11.99 -6.84
N ILE A 86 -13.70 11.36 -5.71
CA ILE A 86 -14.72 10.64 -4.94
C ILE A 86 -15.48 11.64 -4.09
N ASN A 87 -16.82 11.49 -4.05
CA ASN A 87 -17.69 12.40 -3.31
C ASN A 87 -17.61 12.20 -1.79
N GLY A 88 -17.88 13.26 -1.04
CA GLY A 88 -17.98 13.23 0.42
C GLY A 88 -16.66 13.52 1.14
N ARG A 89 -16.62 13.17 2.42
CA ARG A 89 -15.42 13.32 3.27
C ARG A 89 -14.55 12.08 3.12
N VAL A 90 -13.47 12.19 2.35
CA VAL A 90 -12.67 11.04 1.94
C VAL A 90 -11.20 11.24 2.29
N CYS A 91 -10.58 10.19 2.83
CA CYS A 91 -9.14 10.08 2.99
C CYS A 91 -8.58 8.94 2.14
N HIS A 92 -7.38 9.09 1.61
CA HIS A 92 -6.57 7.98 1.08
C HIS A 92 -5.51 7.62 2.11
N SER A 93 -5.51 6.36 2.55
CA SER A 93 -4.55 5.85 3.53
C SER A 93 -4.12 4.44 3.16
N PRO A 94 -3.20 4.30 2.19
CA PRO A 94 -2.86 3.00 1.60
C PRO A 94 -2.25 2.05 2.64
N MET A 95 -2.50 0.76 2.45
CA MET A 95 -1.93 -0.27 3.32
C MET A 95 -0.44 -0.47 3.00
N ARG A 96 0.37 -0.61 4.05
CA ARG A 96 1.78 -0.99 3.98
C ARG A 96 2.01 -2.16 4.92
N GLY A 97 2.87 -3.09 4.53
CA GLY A 97 3.17 -4.25 5.36
C GLY A 97 3.68 -5.43 4.54
N LEU A 98 3.91 -6.54 5.23
CA LEU A 98 4.34 -7.80 4.66
C LEU A 98 3.13 -8.73 4.50
N HIS A 99 2.87 -9.20 3.27
CA HIS A 99 1.86 -10.21 3.02
C HIS A 99 2.25 -11.58 3.61
N PRO A 100 1.30 -12.33 4.20
CA PRO A 100 -0.12 -12.01 4.38
C PRO A 100 -0.44 -11.23 5.67
N ASN A 101 0.55 -10.78 6.45
CA ASN A 101 0.41 -10.21 7.79
C ASN A 101 0.25 -8.67 7.75
N LEU A 102 -0.69 -8.16 6.96
CA LEU A 102 -0.91 -6.72 6.82
C LEU A 102 -1.49 -6.07 8.08
N ASP A 103 -2.14 -6.81 8.96
CA ASP A 103 -2.59 -6.37 10.28
C ASP A 103 -1.40 -5.95 11.18
N LEU A 104 -0.32 -6.73 11.17
CA LEU A 104 0.93 -6.34 11.83
C LEU A 104 1.56 -5.11 11.16
N GLY A 105 1.52 -5.06 9.82
CA GLY A 105 1.99 -3.91 9.06
C GLY A 105 1.24 -2.62 9.43
N MET A 106 -0.08 -2.68 9.56
CA MET A 106 -0.90 -1.54 9.96
C MET A 106 -0.51 -0.96 11.33
N LYS A 107 -0.09 -1.83 12.26
CA LYS A 107 0.33 -1.45 13.63
C LYS A 107 1.80 -1.05 13.74
N THR A 108 2.64 -1.46 12.78
CA THR A 108 4.09 -1.25 12.84
C THR A 108 4.56 -0.08 12.00
N PHE A 109 3.99 0.09 10.80
CA PHE A 109 4.40 1.16 9.89
C PHE A 109 3.60 2.43 10.12
N LEU A 110 4.29 3.58 10.05
CA LEU A 110 3.63 4.88 10.05
C LEU A 110 2.54 4.92 8.96
N LYS A 111 1.30 5.20 9.35
CA LYS A 111 0.16 5.29 8.45
C LYS A 111 0.12 6.67 7.82
N TYR A 112 0.15 6.78 6.49
CA TYR A 112 0.01 8.04 5.80
C TYR A 112 -1.45 8.34 5.50
N ILE A 113 -1.85 9.60 5.67
CA ILE A 113 -3.23 10.07 5.44
C ILE A 113 -3.17 11.23 4.44
N GLY A 114 -3.77 11.08 3.29
CA GLY A 114 -4.02 12.15 2.33
C GLY A 114 -5.50 12.48 2.27
N SER A 115 -5.85 13.76 2.27
CA SER A 115 -7.22 14.22 2.05
C SER A 115 -7.19 15.63 1.48
N GLU A 116 -8.20 15.98 0.69
CA GLU A 116 -8.47 17.36 0.30
C GLU A 116 -9.22 18.11 1.42
N ASP A 117 -9.90 17.38 2.33
CA ASP A 117 -10.52 17.88 3.55
C ASP A 117 -9.58 17.64 4.74
N TYR A 118 -8.93 18.71 5.22
CA TYR A 118 -8.00 18.62 6.35
C TYR A 118 -8.66 18.13 7.64
N ASP A 119 -9.91 18.52 7.89
CA ASP A 119 -10.65 18.11 9.08
C ASP A 119 -10.96 16.59 9.04
N ALA A 120 -11.24 16.06 7.84
CA ALA A 120 -11.38 14.62 7.65
C ALA A 120 -10.07 13.88 7.95
N ALA A 121 -8.92 14.42 7.52
CA ALA A 121 -7.61 13.83 7.81
C ALA A 121 -7.29 13.85 9.31
N VAL A 122 -7.58 14.96 10.01
CA VAL A 122 -7.41 15.08 11.47
C VAL A 122 -8.32 14.11 12.21
N GLU A 123 -9.58 13.98 11.79
CA GLU A 123 -10.51 13.02 12.37
C GLU A 123 -10.02 11.58 12.23
N TYR A 124 -9.52 11.20 11.04
CA TYR A 124 -8.96 9.87 10.84
C TYR A 124 -7.67 9.66 11.61
N GLN A 125 -6.80 10.67 11.72
CA GLN A 125 -5.60 10.61 12.56
C GLN A 125 -5.94 10.36 14.04
N ALA A 126 -6.92 11.09 14.59
CA ALA A 126 -7.39 10.89 15.95
C ALA A 126 -7.96 9.47 16.16
N HIS A 127 -8.68 8.96 15.17
CA HIS A 127 -9.20 7.60 15.17
C HIS A 127 -8.08 6.55 15.23
N LEU A 128 -7.04 6.67 14.39
CA LEU A 128 -5.88 5.79 14.40
C LEU A 128 -5.10 5.86 15.71
N LEU A 129 -4.92 7.08 16.26
CA LEU A 129 -4.27 7.27 17.56
C LEU A 129 -5.01 6.56 18.69
N GLY A 130 -6.35 6.54 18.66
CA GLY A 130 -7.18 5.78 19.61
C GLY A 130 -6.96 4.27 19.56
N MET A 131 -6.34 3.76 18.50
CA MET A 131 -5.90 2.36 18.33
C MET A 131 -4.39 2.17 18.50
N ASN A 132 -3.65 3.19 18.99
CA ASN A 132 -2.19 3.21 19.09
C ASN A 132 -1.48 3.00 17.73
N ILE A 133 -2.06 3.51 16.64
CA ILE A 133 -1.48 3.48 15.31
C ILE A 133 -0.94 4.87 14.98
N GLU A 134 0.38 4.95 14.80
CA GLU A 134 1.04 6.20 14.41
C GLU A 134 0.69 6.57 12.97
N SER A 135 0.46 7.88 12.75
CA SER A 135 0.09 8.36 11.42
C SER A 135 0.62 9.78 11.13
N HIS A 136 0.71 10.09 9.84
CA HIS A 136 1.17 11.38 9.33
C HIS A 136 0.18 11.89 8.28
N ILE A 137 -0.29 13.13 8.46
CA ILE A 137 -1.14 13.81 7.48
C ILE A 137 -0.25 14.38 6.38
N CYS A 138 -0.49 13.94 5.16
CA CYS A 138 0.15 14.44 3.95
C CYS A 138 -0.62 15.67 3.41
N LYS A 139 0.01 16.38 2.48
CA LYS A 139 -0.55 17.59 1.89
C LYS A 139 -1.92 17.36 1.20
N ASN A 140 -2.08 16.24 0.51
CA ASN A 140 -3.28 15.88 -0.24
C ASN A 140 -3.29 14.37 -0.59
N THR A 141 -4.38 13.92 -1.22
CA THR A 141 -4.56 12.53 -1.65
C THR A 141 -3.51 12.09 -2.68
N LYS A 142 -3.19 12.95 -3.65
CA LYS A 142 -2.16 12.63 -4.68
C LYS A 142 -0.81 12.28 -4.07
N THR A 143 -0.44 12.92 -2.95
CA THR A 143 0.81 12.61 -2.26
C THR A 143 0.84 11.16 -1.80
N THR A 144 -0.22 10.67 -1.17
CA THR A 144 -0.27 9.29 -0.68
C THR A 144 -0.45 8.26 -1.81
N GLU A 145 -1.16 8.61 -2.88
CA GLU A 145 -1.34 7.78 -4.07
C GLU A 145 0.00 7.57 -4.80
N TYR A 146 0.74 8.65 -5.09
CA TYR A 146 2.08 8.55 -5.66
C TYR A 146 3.05 7.81 -4.74
N SER A 147 3.05 8.13 -3.44
CA SER A 147 3.97 7.50 -2.49
C SER A 147 3.81 5.98 -2.47
N LYS A 148 2.57 5.48 -2.50
CA LYS A 148 2.30 4.04 -2.54
C LYS A 148 2.82 3.38 -3.81
N LEU A 149 2.60 3.99 -4.96
CA LEU A 149 3.06 3.47 -6.25
C LEU A 149 4.59 3.52 -6.37
N LEU A 150 5.21 4.65 -5.98
CA LEU A 150 6.64 4.85 -6.08
C LEU A 150 7.42 3.94 -5.12
N ASP A 151 6.94 3.72 -3.90
CA ASP A 151 7.58 2.84 -2.91
C ASP A 151 7.69 1.40 -3.44
N THR A 152 6.58 0.85 -3.95
CA THR A 152 6.58 -0.50 -4.52
C THR A 152 7.35 -0.60 -5.83
N THR A 153 7.31 0.44 -6.66
CA THR A 153 8.06 0.50 -7.92
C THR A 153 9.56 0.58 -7.66
N TYR A 154 10.00 1.37 -6.69
CA TYR A 154 11.41 1.40 -6.30
C TYR A 154 11.91 0.02 -5.88
N TYR A 155 11.14 -0.70 -5.07
CA TYR A 155 11.48 -2.07 -4.69
C TYR A 155 11.57 -3.00 -5.92
N GLY A 156 10.62 -2.85 -6.86
CA GLY A 156 10.62 -3.59 -8.13
C GLY A 156 11.87 -3.32 -8.98
N VAL A 157 12.33 -2.07 -9.05
CA VAL A 157 13.59 -1.70 -9.73
C VAL A 157 14.79 -2.41 -9.09
N CYS A 158 14.84 -2.45 -7.76
CA CYS A 158 15.90 -3.16 -7.05
C CYS A 158 15.88 -4.67 -7.37
N ILE A 159 14.70 -5.29 -7.45
CA ILE A 159 14.58 -6.72 -7.83
C ILE A 159 15.04 -6.93 -9.27
N ALA A 160 14.58 -6.11 -10.22
CA ALA A 160 14.97 -6.21 -11.62
C ALA A 160 16.49 -6.07 -11.80
N PHE A 161 17.10 -5.08 -11.12
CA PHE A 161 18.54 -4.89 -11.15
C PHE A 161 19.31 -6.12 -10.63
N HIS A 162 18.87 -6.75 -9.52
CA HIS A 162 19.51 -7.95 -9.00
C HIS A 162 19.37 -9.14 -9.98
N ALA A 163 18.26 -9.23 -10.70
CA ALA A 163 18.04 -10.24 -11.72
C ALA A 163 18.99 -10.02 -12.94
N ASP A 164 19.20 -8.78 -13.36
CA ASP A 164 20.17 -8.45 -14.42
C ASP A 164 21.60 -8.81 -14.01
N VAL A 165 22.00 -8.50 -12.77
CA VAL A 165 23.32 -8.86 -12.24
C VAL A 165 23.48 -10.39 -12.17
N ALA A 166 22.44 -11.13 -11.82
CA ALA A 166 22.49 -12.59 -11.81
C ALA A 166 22.76 -13.17 -13.21
N LYS A 167 22.11 -12.63 -14.25
CA LYS A 167 22.38 -13.02 -15.64
C LYS A 167 23.83 -12.73 -16.04
N LEU A 168 24.34 -11.55 -15.68
CA LEU A 168 25.74 -11.20 -15.91
C LEU A 168 26.69 -12.21 -15.22
N CYS A 169 26.40 -12.57 -13.97
CA CYS A 169 27.20 -13.56 -13.25
C CYS A 169 27.16 -14.94 -13.91
N GLU A 170 26.00 -15.38 -14.43
CA GLU A 170 25.89 -16.63 -15.20
C GLU A 170 26.76 -16.59 -16.47
N ASP A 171 26.69 -15.51 -17.23
CA ASP A 171 27.43 -15.32 -18.49
C ASP A 171 28.95 -15.29 -18.25
N GLU A 172 29.39 -14.60 -17.22
CA GLU A 172 30.81 -14.42 -16.85
C GLU A 172 31.35 -15.54 -15.92
N LYS A 173 30.51 -16.50 -15.52
CA LYS A 173 30.84 -17.58 -14.57
C LYS A 173 31.33 -17.07 -13.21
N LEU A 174 30.70 -16.02 -12.71
CA LEU A 174 30.94 -15.42 -11.40
C LEU A 174 29.93 -15.93 -10.37
N ASP A 175 30.33 -15.89 -9.10
CA ASP A 175 29.41 -16.16 -7.98
C ASP A 175 28.62 -14.91 -7.63
N PHE A 176 27.28 -14.98 -7.76
CA PHE A 176 26.39 -13.87 -7.46
C PHE A 176 26.51 -13.40 -6.00
N ASP A 177 26.64 -14.34 -5.05
CA ASP A 177 26.74 -14.02 -3.63
C ASP A 177 28.02 -13.24 -3.31
N GLU A 178 29.14 -13.56 -3.97
CA GLU A 178 30.38 -12.80 -3.83
C GLU A 178 30.29 -11.42 -4.49
N VAL A 179 29.73 -11.35 -5.71
CA VAL A 179 29.66 -10.12 -6.49
C VAL A 179 28.67 -9.10 -5.90
N MET A 180 27.53 -9.57 -5.37
CA MET A 180 26.43 -8.68 -4.99
C MET A 180 26.09 -8.78 -3.50
N THR A 181 25.75 -9.97 -3.00
CA THR A 181 25.24 -10.17 -1.64
C THR A 181 26.27 -9.77 -0.59
N LEU A 182 27.46 -10.36 -0.64
CA LEU A 182 28.54 -10.11 0.32
C LEU A 182 29.04 -8.67 0.21
N TYR A 183 29.17 -8.17 -1.02
CA TYR A 183 29.66 -6.82 -1.28
C TYR A 183 28.70 -5.76 -0.70
N ASN A 184 27.38 -5.90 -0.91
CA ASN A 184 26.38 -4.98 -0.37
C ASN A 184 26.30 -5.08 1.17
N ASN A 185 26.32 -6.29 1.74
CA ASN A 185 26.30 -6.46 3.19
C ASN A 185 27.50 -5.78 3.86
N THR A 186 28.71 -6.01 3.38
CA THR A 186 29.92 -5.41 3.94
C THR A 186 29.97 -3.91 3.73
N TYR A 187 29.38 -3.39 2.64
CA TYR A 187 29.24 -1.96 2.39
C TYR A 187 28.28 -1.31 3.40
N ASN A 188 27.13 -1.94 3.65
CA ASN A 188 26.16 -1.47 4.63
C ASN A 188 26.75 -1.46 6.04
N ASP A 189 27.46 -2.52 6.44
CA ASP A 189 28.17 -2.58 7.72
C ASP A 189 29.25 -1.51 7.86
N GLY A 190 29.99 -1.24 6.79
CA GLY A 190 30.97 -0.17 6.75
C GLY A 190 30.35 1.21 6.98
N TYR A 191 29.28 1.54 6.26
CA TYR A 191 28.58 2.81 6.45
C TYR A 191 27.97 2.96 7.84
N LYS A 192 27.40 1.89 8.39
CA LYS A 192 26.91 1.88 9.78
C LYS A 192 28.01 2.20 10.78
N LYS A 193 29.19 1.59 10.64
CA LYS A 193 30.37 1.89 11.48
C LYS A 193 30.85 3.34 11.35
N LEU A 194 30.60 3.98 10.20
CA LEU A 194 30.92 5.39 9.95
C LEU A 194 29.79 6.35 10.39
N GLY A 195 28.76 5.87 11.08
CA GLY A 195 27.60 6.69 11.53
C GLY A 195 26.71 7.17 10.37
N LYS A 196 26.65 6.42 9.28
CA LYS A 196 25.84 6.70 8.08
C LYS A 196 24.76 5.63 7.90
N ASP A 197 23.93 5.42 8.90
CA ASP A 197 22.89 4.38 8.95
C ASP A 197 21.84 4.52 7.83
N ASN A 198 21.70 5.72 7.24
CA ASN A 198 20.79 6.00 6.14
C ASN A 198 21.32 5.56 4.76
N VAL A 199 22.58 5.14 4.66
CA VAL A 199 23.19 4.68 3.41
C VAL A 199 23.11 3.15 3.35
N VAL A 200 22.00 2.65 2.86
CA VAL A 200 21.71 1.20 2.78
C VAL A 200 21.49 0.78 1.33
N ARG A 201 22.19 -0.25 0.90
CA ARG A 201 21.97 -0.93 -0.37
C ARG A 201 21.05 -2.12 -0.12
N PRO A 202 20.01 -2.31 -0.93
CA PRO A 202 19.17 -3.51 -0.85
C PRO A 202 20.02 -4.78 -1.05
N VAL A 203 19.74 -5.79 -0.25
CA VAL A 203 20.30 -7.14 -0.40
C VAL A 203 19.16 -8.06 -0.75
N LEU A 204 19.02 -8.38 -2.02
CA LEU A 204 17.93 -9.17 -2.58
C LEU A 204 18.48 -10.40 -3.29
N TYR A 205 17.71 -11.47 -3.26
CA TYR A 205 18.04 -12.65 -4.02
C TYR A 205 17.49 -12.54 -5.45
N PRO A 206 18.25 -12.99 -6.47
CA PRO A 206 17.81 -12.90 -7.85
C PRO A 206 16.58 -13.79 -8.09
N THR A 207 15.70 -13.30 -8.94
CA THR A 207 14.49 -14.02 -9.37
C THR A 207 14.35 -13.94 -10.88
N LYS A 208 13.80 -14.98 -11.49
CA LYS A 208 13.50 -14.99 -12.94
C LYS A 208 12.27 -14.17 -13.30
N LYS A 209 11.35 -14.00 -12.33
CA LYS A 209 10.12 -13.22 -12.47
C LYS A 209 9.87 -12.43 -11.20
N ILE A 210 9.35 -11.23 -11.36
CA ILE A 210 8.84 -10.44 -10.23
C ILE A 210 7.47 -10.99 -9.88
N GLY A 211 7.41 -11.77 -8.83
CA GLY A 211 6.16 -12.33 -8.31
C GLY A 211 5.40 -11.38 -7.40
N GLY A 212 4.27 -11.89 -6.88
CA GLY A 212 3.42 -11.15 -5.92
C GLY A 212 2.40 -10.23 -6.58
N HIS A 213 1.54 -9.65 -5.73
CA HIS A 213 0.35 -8.92 -6.18
C HIS A 213 0.55 -7.39 -6.22
N CYS A 214 1.74 -6.87 -5.87
CA CYS A 214 1.93 -5.44 -5.68
C CYS A 214 2.84 -4.79 -6.73
N VAL A 215 4.03 -5.34 -6.97
CA VAL A 215 5.08 -4.64 -7.72
C VAL A 215 4.68 -4.41 -9.18
N VAL A 216 4.37 -5.48 -9.92
CA VAL A 216 4.01 -5.38 -11.34
C VAL A 216 2.69 -4.63 -11.57
N PRO A 217 1.59 -4.92 -10.85
CA PRO A 217 0.36 -4.14 -10.99
C PRO A 217 0.54 -2.65 -10.70
N ASN A 218 1.30 -2.30 -9.66
CA ASN A 218 1.55 -0.90 -9.32
C ASN A 218 2.45 -0.21 -10.35
N ALA A 219 3.45 -0.90 -10.91
CA ALA A 219 4.27 -0.39 -12.01
C ALA A 219 3.42 -0.15 -13.27
N LYS A 220 2.43 -1.00 -13.55
CA LYS A 220 1.47 -0.80 -14.66
C LYS A 220 0.64 0.47 -14.47
N ILE A 221 0.14 0.73 -13.26
CA ILE A 221 -0.58 1.97 -12.95
C ILE A 221 0.36 3.18 -13.08
N LEU A 222 1.56 3.09 -12.50
CA LEU A 222 2.51 4.20 -12.48
C LEU A 222 3.04 4.57 -13.87
N LYS A 223 3.16 3.61 -14.78
CA LYS A 223 3.68 3.80 -16.15
C LYS A 223 2.96 4.92 -16.90
N ASP A 224 1.66 5.13 -16.66
CA ASP A 224 0.88 6.18 -17.33
C ASP A 224 1.23 7.59 -16.82
N TYR A 225 1.89 7.69 -15.66
CA TYR A 225 2.30 8.94 -15.01
C TYR A 225 3.81 9.15 -15.01
N LEU A 226 4.58 8.07 -14.99
CA LEU A 226 6.04 8.08 -14.97
C LEU A 226 6.57 7.02 -15.95
N ASN A 227 6.54 7.35 -17.25
CA ASN A 227 6.97 6.44 -18.30
C ASN A 227 8.48 6.56 -18.54
N THR A 228 9.27 5.90 -17.69
CA THR A 228 10.74 5.86 -17.80
C THR A 228 11.22 4.45 -18.11
N LYS A 229 12.46 4.33 -18.65
CA LYS A 229 13.11 3.02 -18.84
C LYS A 229 13.17 2.22 -17.54
N THR A 230 13.36 2.90 -16.42
CA THR A 230 13.41 2.29 -15.07
C THR A 230 12.10 1.63 -14.68
N VAL A 231 10.94 2.25 -14.98
CA VAL A 231 9.63 1.64 -14.74
C VAL A 231 9.36 0.51 -15.73
N GLN A 232 9.78 0.69 -17.00
CA GLN A 232 9.61 -0.32 -18.03
C GLN A 232 10.39 -1.60 -17.73
N SER A 233 11.62 -1.50 -17.17
CA SER A 233 12.44 -2.67 -16.82
C SER A 233 11.75 -3.63 -15.84
N ILE A 234 10.87 -3.14 -14.97
CA ILE A 234 10.10 -4.00 -14.06
C ILE A 234 9.14 -4.91 -14.85
N LEU A 235 8.54 -4.38 -15.91
CA LEU A 235 7.55 -5.08 -16.73
C LEU A 235 8.19 -6.17 -17.61
N GLU A 236 9.49 -6.10 -17.85
CA GLU A 236 10.24 -7.15 -18.56
C GLU A 236 10.41 -8.42 -17.73
N TYR A 237 10.21 -8.32 -16.41
CA TYR A 237 10.27 -9.44 -15.46
C TYR A 237 8.90 -9.95 -14.99
N GLU A 238 7.82 -9.62 -15.72
CA GLU A 238 6.46 -10.09 -15.45
C GLU A 238 6.25 -11.61 -15.67
#